data_a8996f0607b2e6027eba5231262606fc
#
_entry.id   a8996f0607b2e6027eba5231262606fc
#
_cell.length_a   1.000
_cell.length_b   1.000
_cell.length_c   1.000
_cell.angle_alpha   90.00
_cell.angle_beta   90.00
_cell.angle_gamma   90.00
#
_symmetry.space_group_name_H-M   'P 1'
#
loop_
_entity.id
_entity.type
_entity.pdbx_description
1 polymer ?
#
loop_
_entity_poly.entity_id
_entity_poly.type
_entity_poly.pdbx_seq_one_letter_code
_entity_poly.pdbx_strand_id
1 'polypeptide(L)' 'MEKVELHIEGMHCGGCATGIQMVTETLDGVTSSFVDLDGKKGTFEFDPEKVTLEKIMGAISELGYTPTKL' A
#
# COMPACT_ATOMS: atom_id res chain seq x y z
N MET A 1 4.29 11.55 -11.13
CA MET A 1 4.19 10.48 -10.12
C MET A 1 3.83 11.05 -8.78
N GLU A 2 2.88 10.44 -8.15
CA GLU A 2 2.47 10.81 -6.79
C GLU A 2 3.10 9.85 -5.80
N LYS A 3 3.45 10.36 -4.63
CA LYS A 3 3.97 9.54 -3.55
C LYS A 3 3.07 9.74 -2.34
N VAL A 4 2.67 8.64 -1.72
CA VAL A 4 1.79 8.70 -0.57
C VAL A 4 2.30 7.79 0.53
N GLU A 5 2.10 8.21 1.77
CA GLU A 5 2.39 7.40 2.94
C GLU A 5 1.08 7.05 3.62
N LEU A 6 0.91 5.78 3.93
CA LEU A 6 -0.28 5.28 4.60
C LEU A 6 0.14 4.59 5.89
N HIS A 7 -0.67 4.80 6.94
CA HIS A 7 -0.54 4.02 8.15
C HIS A 7 -1.37 2.75 7.97
N ILE A 8 -0.77 1.59 8.18
CA ILE A 8 -1.43 0.31 7.93
C ILE A 8 -1.57 -0.47 9.22
N GLU A 9 -2.81 -0.66 9.66
CA GLU A 9 -3.13 -1.44 10.84
C GLU A 9 -3.42 -2.89 10.47
N GLY A 10 -3.10 -3.80 11.37
CA GLY A 10 -3.41 -5.22 11.20
C GLY A 10 -2.26 -6.07 10.72
N MET A 11 -1.10 -5.48 10.48
CA MET A 11 0.09 -6.24 10.11
C MET A 11 0.68 -6.91 11.35
N HIS A 12 0.85 -8.22 11.28
CA HIS A 12 1.35 -9.01 12.41
C HIS A 12 2.70 -9.68 12.14
N CYS A 13 3.13 -9.74 10.90
CA CYS A 13 4.37 -10.42 10.54
C CYS A 13 4.93 -9.87 9.23
N GLY A 14 6.17 -10.24 8.92
CA GLY A 14 6.82 -9.80 7.70
C GLY A 14 6.09 -10.23 6.43
N GLY A 15 5.41 -11.37 6.45
CA GLY A 15 4.62 -11.82 5.33
C GLY A 15 3.48 -10.89 4.99
N CYS A 16 2.93 -10.21 5.99
CA CYS A 16 1.86 -9.23 5.77
C CYS A 16 2.37 -8.05 4.95
N ALA A 17 3.54 -7.52 5.33
CA ALA A 17 4.14 -6.41 4.60
C ALA A 17 4.47 -6.80 3.15
N THR A 18 5.04 -7.99 2.97
CA THR A 18 5.37 -8.49 1.64
C THR A 18 4.11 -8.67 0.79
N GLY A 19 3.05 -9.21 1.38
CA GLY A 19 1.78 -9.39 0.69
C GLY A 19 1.19 -8.08 0.20
N ILE A 20 1.23 -7.05 1.02
CA ILE A 20 0.76 -5.72 0.64
C ILE A 20 1.59 -5.17 -0.52
N GLN A 21 2.90 -5.31 -0.45
CA GLN A 21 3.78 -4.84 -1.52
C GLN A 21 3.47 -5.55 -2.83
N MET A 22 3.32 -6.87 -2.79
CA MET A 22 3.03 -7.65 -3.98
C MET A 22 1.70 -7.26 -4.62
N VAL A 23 0.66 -7.14 -3.81
CA VAL A 23 -0.66 -6.80 -4.32
C VAL A 23 -0.70 -5.40 -4.91
N THR A 24 -0.11 -4.43 -4.22
CA THR A 24 -0.11 -3.06 -4.72
C THR A 24 0.75 -2.90 -5.97
N GLU A 25 1.85 -3.64 -6.07
CA GLU A 25 2.69 -3.59 -7.26
C GLU A 25 2.02 -4.19 -8.50
N THR A 26 1.02 -5.04 -8.32
CA THR A 26 0.26 -5.58 -9.46
C THR A 26 -0.73 -4.58 -10.03
N LEU A 27 -1.03 -3.53 -9.31
CA LEU A 27 -1.94 -2.50 -9.80
C LEU A 27 -1.28 -1.69 -10.91
N ASP A 28 -2.02 -1.52 -12.01
CA ASP A 28 -1.51 -0.74 -13.13
C ASP A 28 -1.36 0.72 -12.69
N GLY A 29 -0.18 1.27 -12.89
CA GLY A 29 0.12 2.64 -12.49
C GLY A 29 0.95 2.76 -11.22
N VAL A 30 1.05 1.70 -10.42
CA VAL A 30 1.93 1.70 -9.25
C VAL A 30 3.34 1.36 -9.70
N THR A 31 4.28 2.27 -9.46
CA THR A 31 5.67 2.09 -9.87
C THR A 31 6.56 1.58 -8.76
N SER A 32 6.20 1.87 -7.52
CA SER A 32 7.00 1.45 -6.37
C SER A 32 6.11 1.31 -5.16
N SER A 33 6.37 0.29 -4.36
CA SER A 33 5.71 0.15 -3.08
C SER A 33 6.70 -0.38 -2.05
N PHE A 34 6.66 0.21 -0.86
CA PHE A 34 7.50 -0.17 0.25
C PHE A 34 6.65 -0.19 1.51
N VAL A 35 6.72 -1.27 2.26
CA VAL A 35 5.96 -1.38 3.51
C VAL A 35 6.93 -1.62 4.65
N ASP A 36 6.85 -0.76 5.66
CA ASP A 36 7.64 -0.85 6.87
C ASP A 36 6.79 -1.48 7.97
N LEU A 37 7.10 -2.73 8.31
CA LEU A 37 6.35 -3.46 9.33
C LEU A 37 6.52 -2.84 10.72
N ASP A 38 7.72 -2.45 11.06
CA ASP A 38 8.01 -1.86 12.38
C ASP A 38 7.30 -0.52 12.56
N GLY A 39 7.30 0.30 11.52
CA GLY A 39 6.64 1.60 11.57
C GLY A 39 5.17 1.54 11.23
N LYS A 40 4.68 0.39 10.79
CA LYS A 40 3.28 0.19 10.36
C LYS A 40 2.88 1.17 9.27
N LYS A 41 3.80 1.44 8.36
CA LYS A 41 3.60 2.40 7.27
C LYS A 41 3.88 1.77 5.93
N GLY A 42 3.16 2.25 4.92
CA GLY A 42 3.46 1.91 3.54
C GLY A 42 3.68 3.18 2.73
N THR A 43 4.71 3.17 1.90
CA THR A 43 5.00 4.27 1.00
C THR A 43 4.80 3.76 -0.42
N PHE A 44 3.97 4.46 -1.19
CA PHE A 44 3.61 4.02 -2.54
C PHE A 44 3.82 5.16 -3.52
N GLU A 45 4.44 4.84 -4.65
CA GLU A 45 4.58 5.78 -5.75
C GLU A 45 3.74 5.27 -6.92
N PHE A 46 2.91 6.12 -7.47
CA PHE A 46 1.96 5.73 -8.50
C PHE A 46 1.70 6.87 -9.47
N ASP A 47 1.19 6.51 -10.65
CA ASP A 47 0.75 7.48 -11.64
C ASP A 47 -0.74 7.77 -11.39
N PRO A 48 -1.08 8.98 -10.94
CA PRO A 48 -2.47 9.30 -10.61
C PRO A 48 -3.41 9.29 -11.82
N GLU A 49 -2.86 9.27 -13.03
CA GLU A 49 -3.66 9.14 -14.23
C GLU A 49 -4.06 7.71 -14.52
N LYS A 50 -3.34 6.74 -13.95
CA LYS A 50 -3.60 5.32 -14.18
C LYS A 50 -4.27 4.64 -13.00
N VAL A 51 -3.95 5.06 -11.79
CA VAL A 51 -4.49 4.46 -10.58
C VAL A 51 -4.75 5.55 -9.55
N THR A 52 -5.80 5.38 -8.75
CA THR A 52 -6.11 6.32 -7.69
C THR A 52 -5.64 5.80 -6.34
N LEU A 53 -5.45 6.72 -5.39
CA LEU A 53 -5.12 6.35 -4.02
C LEU A 53 -6.19 5.42 -3.43
N GLU A 54 -7.46 5.65 -3.77
CA GLU A 54 -8.55 4.83 -3.30
C GLU A 54 -8.41 3.38 -3.75
N LYS A 55 -7.93 3.15 -4.96
CA LYS A 55 -7.69 1.78 -5.44
C LYS A 55 -6.58 1.10 -4.66
N ILE A 56 -5.53 1.83 -4.35
CA ILE A 56 -4.42 1.29 -3.55
C ILE A 56 -4.92 0.93 -2.15
N MET A 57 -5.65 1.83 -1.52
CA MET A 57 -6.22 1.59 -0.19
C MET A 57 -7.22 0.44 -0.21
N GLY A 58 -8.03 0.36 -1.26
CA GLY A 58 -8.99 -0.72 -1.42
C GLY A 58 -8.32 -2.08 -1.54
N ALA A 59 -7.23 -2.16 -2.28
CA ALA A 59 -6.47 -3.39 -2.40
C ALA A 59 -5.90 -3.84 -1.05
N ILE A 60 -5.40 -2.88 -0.27
CA ILE A 60 -4.89 -3.17 1.07
C ILE A 60 -6.02 -3.63 1.99
N SER A 61 -7.18 -2.97 1.92
CA SER A 61 -8.34 -3.35 2.72
C SER A 61 -8.84 -4.75 2.40
N GLU A 62 -8.77 -5.16 1.15
CA GLU A 62 -9.20 -6.51 0.75
C GLU A 62 -8.35 -7.60 1.37
N LEU A 63 -7.13 -7.29 1.74
CA LEU A 63 -6.25 -8.23 2.43
C LEU A 63 -6.56 -8.33 3.93
N GLY A 64 -7.45 -7.49 4.44
CA GLY A 64 -7.81 -7.51 5.84
C GLY A 64 -7.08 -6.48 6.69
N TYR A 65 -6.39 -5.55 6.07
CA TYR A 65 -5.67 -4.48 6.78
C TYR A 65 -6.43 -3.18 6.68
N THR A 66 -6.11 -2.24 7.56
CA THR A 66 -6.78 -0.94 7.57
C THR A 66 -5.78 0.16 7.22
N PRO A 67 -5.78 0.65 5.97
CA PRO A 67 -4.91 1.75 5.59
C PRO A 67 -5.54 3.09 5.97
N THR A 68 -4.70 4.01 6.43
CA THR A 68 -5.12 5.36 6.77
C THR A 68 -4.11 6.33 6.19
N LYS A 69 -4.57 7.32 5.46
CA LYS A 69 -3.69 8.32 4.87
C LYS A 69 -3.06 9.18 5.97
N LEU A 70 -1.76 9.34 5.90
CA LEU A 70 -1.01 10.20 6.81
C LEU A 70 -0.99 11.64 6.33
#